data_6c24bc577ffe60fc69d2701d462125b2
#
_entry.id   6c24bc577ffe60fc69d2701d462125b2
#
_cell.length_a   1.000
_cell.length_b   1.000
_cell.length_c   1.000
_cell.angle_alpha   90.00
_cell.angle_beta   90.00
_cell.angle_gamma   90.00
#
_symmetry.space_group_name_H-M   'P 1'
#
loop_
_entity.id
_entity.type
_entity.pdbx_description
1 polymer ?
#
loop_
_entity_poly.entity_id
_entity_poly.type
_entity_poly.pdbx_seq_one_letter_code
_entity_poly.pdbx_strand_id
1 'polypeptide(L)'
;GGLQPLVDKEGWWRSGDLATLGDAQVVPDLQVVGRCDGALQSGGVTVFPEQLEDRLLGLVDQVELPLSAVLILGLPDPEWGARLVALVRWSTLDRDPARMDALRALVSDWPAAERPRRWVSCPDLEPSRAGKWDRQRWQTWLVSQQSDQQQGQDDDVV
;
A
#
# COMPACT_ATOMS: atom_id res chain seq x y z
N GLY A 1 -17.01 5.82 -27.75
CA GLY A 1 -17.17 5.47 -26.38
C GLY A 1 -18.38 6.16 -25.80
N GLY A 2 -19.48 5.40 -25.54
CA GLY A 2 -20.69 5.96 -24.93
C GLY A 2 -20.44 6.22 -23.45
N LEU A 3 -20.87 7.37 -22.96
CA LEU A 3 -20.93 7.68 -21.54
C LEU A 3 -21.91 6.69 -20.87
N GLN A 4 -21.39 5.89 -19.94
CA GLN A 4 -22.27 5.09 -19.09
C GLN A 4 -22.98 6.02 -18.10
N PRO A 5 -24.28 5.81 -17.82
CA PRO A 5 -24.98 6.60 -16.83
C PRO A 5 -24.34 6.37 -15.46
N LEU A 6 -24.16 7.47 -14.70
CA LEU A 6 -23.58 7.45 -13.34
C LEU A 6 -24.47 6.76 -12.31
N VAL A 7 -25.75 6.60 -12.63
CA VAL A 7 -26.77 5.96 -11.77
C VAL A 7 -27.38 4.78 -12.50
N ASP A 8 -27.79 3.76 -11.73
CA ASP A 8 -28.55 2.63 -12.27
C ASP A 8 -30.01 3.02 -12.60
N LYS A 9 -30.81 2.04 -13.05
CA LYS A 9 -32.23 2.25 -13.43
C LYS A 9 -33.11 2.68 -12.25
N GLU A 10 -32.64 2.49 -11.02
CA GLU A 10 -33.35 2.79 -9.77
C GLU A 10 -32.86 4.12 -9.17
N GLY A 11 -31.90 4.80 -9.81
CA GLY A 11 -31.34 6.08 -9.36
C GLY A 11 -30.21 5.96 -8.34
N TRP A 12 -29.65 4.76 -8.13
CA TRP A 12 -28.52 4.54 -7.23
C TRP A 12 -27.19 4.73 -7.93
N TRP A 13 -26.26 5.37 -7.23
CA TRP A 13 -24.87 5.51 -7.65
C TRP A 13 -23.98 4.60 -6.80
N ARG A 14 -23.17 3.76 -7.47
CA ARG A 14 -22.16 2.94 -6.81
C ARG A 14 -20.86 3.72 -6.70
N SER A 15 -20.49 4.15 -5.49
CA SER A 15 -19.27 4.93 -5.25
C SER A 15 -17.98 4.13 -5.47
N GLY A 16 -18.05 2.81 -5.38
CA GLY A 16 -16.88 1.92 -5.39
C GLY A 16 -16.17 1.87 -4.03
N ASP A 17 -16.73 2.50 -3.01
CA ASP A 17 -16.23 2.43 -1.65
C ASP A 17 -16.83 1.21 -0.93
N LEU A 18 -16.02 0.57 -0.10
CA LEU A 18 -16.45 -0.43 0.85
C LEU A 18 -16.67 0.22 2.21
N ALA A 19 -17.80 -0.06 2.81
CA ALA A 19 -18.14 0.46 4.12
C ALA A 19 -18.70 -0.65 5.02
N THR A 20 -18.50 -0.51 6.33
CA THR A 20 -19.13 -1.33 7.36
C THR A 20 -20.14 -0.51 8.14
N LEU A 21 -21.23 -1.15 8.54
CA LEU A 21 -22.18 -0.57 9.49
C LEU A 21 -21.69 -0.94 10.90
N GLY A 22 -21.44 0.06 11.73
CA GLY A 22 -21.14 -0.14 13.14
C GLY A 22 -22.42 -0.55 13.91
N ASP A 23 -22.22 -1.22 15.04
CA ASP A 23 -23.29 -1.71 15.93
C ASP A 23 -23.94 -0.59 16.78
N ALA A 24 -24.11 0.59 16.25
CA ALA A 24 -24.75 1.68 17.00
C ALA A 24 -26.25 1.44 17.13
N GLN A 25 -26.71 1.19 18.34
CA GLN A 25 -28.15 0.98 18.67
C GLN A 25 -29.03 2.22 18.46
N VAL A 26 -28.49 3.36 18.17
CA VAL A 26 -29.25 4.62 18.06
C VAL A 26 -29.07 5.35 16.73
N VAL A 27 -27.88 5.32 16.13
CA VAL A 27 -27.62 5.86 14.79
C VAL A 27 -26.66 4.90 14.08
N PRO A 28 -26.99 4.41 12.88
CA PRO A 28 -26.07 3.57 12.12
C PRO A 28 -24.81 4.38 11.81
N ASP A 29 -23.69 4.01 12.39
CA ASP A 29 -22.39 4.58 12.05
C ASP A 29 -21.85 3.86 10.82
N LEU A 30 -21.72 4.58 9.70
CA LEU A 30 -21.17 4.08 8.47
C LEU A 30 -19.67 4.40 8.44
N GLN A 31 -18.84 3.36 8.56
CA GLN A 31 -17.40 3.51 8.44
C GLN A 31 -16.93 3.09 7.05
N VAL A 32 -16.35 4.01 6.30
CA VAL A 32 -15.72 3.70 5.01
C VAL A 32 -14.42 2.94 5.28
N VAL A 33 -14.36 1.71 4.79
CA VAL A 33 -13.22 0.79 4.98
C VAL A 33 -12.15 1.04 3.92
N GLY A 34 -12.53 1.45 2.72
CA GLY A 34 -11.60 1.73 1.62
C GLY A 34 -12.30 1.60 0.27
N ARG A 35 -11.52 1.72 -0.80
CA ARG A 35 -12.03 1.55 -2.16
C ARG A 35 -11.95 0.09 -2.61
N CYS A 36 -13.01 -0.38 -3.25
CA CYS A 36 -13.06 -1.75 -3.79
C CYS A 36 -11.97 -1.99 -4.85
N ASP A 37 -11.61 -0.95 -5.62
CA ASP A 37 -10.59 -1.01 -6.67
C ASP A 37 -9.14 -0.97 -6.12
N GLY A 38 -8.97 -0.57 -4.86
CA GLY A 38 -7.69 -0.58 -4.16
C GLY A 38 -7.43 -1.83 -3.31
N ALA A 39 -8.44 -2.70 -3.17
CA ALA A 39 -8.33 -3.90 -2.34
C ALA A 39 -7.44 -4.97 -2.98
N LEU A 40 -6.62 -5.63 -2.17
CA LEU A 40 -5.73 -6.71 -2.57
C LEU A 40 -6.12 -8.02 -1.86
N GLN A 41 -5.95 -9.15 -2.54
CA GLN A 41 -6.07 -10.47 -1.91
C GLN A 41 -4.68 -10.95 -1.50
N SER A 42 -4.43 -11.04 -0.20
CA SER A 42 -3.17 -11.50 0.37
C SER A 42 -3.42 -12.63 1.36
N GLY A 43 -2.90 -13.83 1.06
CA GLY A 43 -3.07 -14.99 1.92
C GLY A 43 -4.54 -15.35 2.22
N GLY A 44 -5.45 -15.13 1.27
CA GLY A 44 -6.89 -15.37 1.42
C GLY A 44 -7.65 -14.27 2.19
N VAL A 45 -6.99 -13.19 2.55
CA VAL A 45 -7.58 -12.03 3.24
C VAL A 45 -7.65 -10.84 2.30
N THR A 46 -8.75 -10.11 2.33
CA THR A 46 -8.85 -8.82 1.63
C THR A 46 -8.15 -7.74 2.45
N VAL A 47 -7.16 -7.11 1.85
CA VAL A 47 -6.31 -6.09 2.47
C VAL A 47 -6.48 -4.76 1.73
N PHE A 48 -6.54 -3.67 2.49
CA PHE A 48 -6.63 -2.31 1.98
C PHE A 48 -5.32 -1.57 2.24
N PRO A 49 -4.46 -1.40 1.22
CA PRO A 49 -3.15 -0.75 1.39
C PRO A 49 -3.22 0.62 2.04
N GLU A 50 -4.22 1.44 1.70
CA GLU A 50 -4.40 2.78 2.25
C GLU A 50 -4.57 2.76 3.78
N GLN A 51 -5.35 1.81 4.31
CA GLN A 51 -5.50 1.64 5.77
C GLN A 51 -4.20 1.23 6.45
N LEU A 52 -3.42 0.37 5.79
CA LEU A 52 -2.13 -0.06 6.32
C LEU A 52 -1.12 1.10 6.30
N GLU A 53 -1.16 1.94 5.25
CA GLU A 53 -0.34 3.15 5.14
C GLU A 53 -0.66 4.13 6.28
N ASP A 54 -1.95 4.43 6.50
CA ASP A 54 -2.41 5.32 7.57
C ASP A 54 -2.04 4.77 8.95
N ARG A 55 -2.25 3.48 9.17
CA ARG A 55 -1.88 2.80 10.40
C ARG A 55 -0.38 2.87 10.67
N LEU A 56 0.44 2.63 9.63
CA LEU A 56 1.89 2.71 9.74
C LEU A 56 2.36 4.12 10.04
N LEU A 57 1.83 5.12 9.33
CA LEU A 57 2.16 6.53 9.58
C LEU A 57 1.84 6.94 11.02
N GLY A 58 0.69 6.51 11.55
CA GLY A 58 0.34 6.75 12.95
C GLY A 58 1.33 6.13 13.95
N LEU A 59 1.89 4.95 13.66
CA LEU A 59 2.93 4.32 14.50
C LEU A 59 4.28 5.05 14.36
N VAL A 60 4.62 5.45 13.16
CA VAL A 60 5.85 6.21 12.86
C VAL A 60 5.89 7.54 13.59
N ASP A 61 4.76 8.27 13.62
CA ASP A 61 4.63 9.53 14.35
C ASP A 61 4.85 9.36 15.85
N GLN A 62 4.37 8.25 16.44
CA GLN A 62 4.55 7.96 17.87
C GLN A 62 6.01 7.74 18.29
N VAL A 63 6.84 7.25 17.36
CA VAL A 63 8.26 6.96 17.62
C VAL A 63 9.20 7.96 16.94
N GLU A 64 8.65 9.02 16.35
CA GLU A 64 9.38 10.12 15.71
C GLU A 64 10.37 9.66 14.64
N LEU A 65 10.06 8.60 13.89
CA LEU A 65 10.88 8.19 12.75
C LEU A 65 10.78 9.21 11.60
N PRO A 66 11.90 9.56 10.95
CA PRO A 66 11.92 10.56 9.88
C PRO A 66 11.39 10.01 8.54
N LEU A 67 10.21 9.43 8.54
CA LEU A 67 9.52 8.92 7.35
C LEU A 67 8.66 10.05 6.74
N SER A 68 8.87 10.37 5.47
CA SER A 68 8.08 11.41 4.79
C SER A 68 6.98 10.85 3.89
N ALA A 69 7.10 9.61 3.45
CA ALA A 69 6.06 8.95 2.66
C ALA A 69 6.17 7.43 2.74
N VAL A 70 5.04 6.78 2.64
CA VAL A 70 4.93 5.32 2.47
C VAL A 70 3.88 5.01 1.43
N LEU A 71 4.13 3.99 0.63
CA LEU A 71 3.19 3.44 -0.33
C LEU A 71 3.27 1.92 -0.29
N ILE A 72 2.17 1.25 0.00
CA ILE A 72 2.09 -0.20 0.05
C ILE A 72 1.47 -0.71 -1.25
N LEU A 73 2.19 -1.61 -1.92
CA LEU A 73 1.80 -2.21 -3.19
C LEU A 73 1.68 -3.73 -3.04
N GLY A 74 0.79 -4.35 -3.82
CA GLY A 74 0.71 -5.79 -3.97
C GLY A 74 1.48 -6.24 -5.21
N LEU A 75 2.43 -7.15 -5.04
CA LEU A 75 3.03 -7.88 -6.16
C LEU A 75 2.36 -9.25 -6.28
N PRO A 76 2.06 -9.69 -7.51
CA PRO A 76 1.50 -11.02 -7.73
C PRO A 76 2.38 -12.11 -7.10
N ASP A 77 1.77 -13.03 -6.39
CA ASP A 77 2.42 -14.17 -5.74
C ASP A 77 1.57 -15.42 -5.94
N PRO A 78 2.15 -16.55 -6.42
CA PRO A 78 1.39 -17.74 -6.75
C PRO A 78 0.76 -18.43 -5.52
N GLU A 79 1.32 -18.26 -4.35
CA GLU A 79 0.83 -18.85 -3.10
C GLU A 79 -0.14 -17.92 -2.36
N TRP A 80 0.17 -16.62 -2.35
CA TRP A 80 -0.55 -15.62 -1.55
C TRP A 80 -1.53 -14.76 -2.35
N GLY A 81 -1.60 -14.94 -3.68
CA GLY A 81 -2.32 -14.03 -4.58
C GLY A 81 -1.58 -12.71 -4.74
N ALA A 82 -1.32 -12.00 -3.64
CA ALA A 82 -0.44 -10.85 -3.60
C ALA A 82 0.42 -10.83 -2.34
N ARG A 83 1.69 -10.44 -2.49
CA ARG A 83 2.58 -10.10 -1.37
C ARG A 83 2.78 -8.60 -1.29
N LEU A 84 2.67 -8.08 -0.08
CA LEU A 84 2.80 -6.65 0.15
C LEU A 84 4.26 -6.22 0.15
N VAL A 85 4.51 -5.12 -0.56
CA VAL A 85 5.80 -4.41 -0.62
C VAL A 85 5.57 -2.96 -0.21
N ALA A 86 6.38 -2.45 0.70
CA ALA A 86 6.33 -1.06 1.11
C ALA A 86 7.46 -0.27 0.44
N LEU A 87 7.11 0.75 -0.33
CA LEU A 87 8.02 1.80 -0.77
C LEU A 87 8.04 2.89 0.29
N VAL A 88 9.22 3.34 0.67
CA VAL A 88 9.39 4.36 1.71
C VAL A 88 10.29 5.49 1.27
N ARG A 89 9.93 6.71 1.63
CA ARG A 89 10.78 7.89 1.48
C ARG A 89 11.07 8.48 2.86
N TRP A 90 12.36 8.71 3.10
CA TRP A 90 12.83 9.39 4.31
C TRP A 90 12.84 10.90 4.12
N SER A 91 12.58 11.65 5.18
CA SER A 91 12.69 13.11 5.19
C SER A 91 14.16 13.59 5.26
N THR A 92 15.07 12.67 5.54
CA THR A 92 16.52 12.93 5.63
C THR A 92 17.27 12.09 4.59
N LEU A 93 18.38 12.62 4.08
CA LEU A 93 19.24 11.95 3.09
C LEU A 93 20.13 10.86 3.69
N ASP A 94 20.18 10.79 5.01
CA ASP A 94 20.95 9.80 5.72
C ASP A 94 20.38 8.38 5.50
N ARG A 95 21.27 7.44 5.17
CA ARG A 95 20.94 6.03 4.88
C ARG A 95 21.22 5.14 6.10
N ASP A 96 20.66 5.49 7.26
CA ASP A 96 20.78 4.64 8.43
C ASP A 96 19.95 3.34 8.27
N PRO A 97 20.59 2.17 8.18
CA PRO A 97 19.90 0.89 8.03
C PRO A 97 19.01 0.56 9.24
N ALA A 98 19.33 1.07 10.43
CA ALA A 98 18.55 0.87 11.64
C ALA A 98 17.11 1.39 11.52
N ARG A 99 16.89 2.41 10.69
CA ARG A 99 15.53 2.94 10.43
C ARG A 99 14.64 1.94 9.72
N MET A 100 15.19 1.20 8.78
CA MET A 100 14.44 0.16 8.08
C MET A 100 14.06 -0.99 9.01
N ASP A 101 14.96 -1.33 9.93
CA ASP A 101 14.69 -2.35 10.96
C ASP A 101 13.67 -1.86 11.98
N ALA A 102 13.70 -0.57 12.34
CA ALA A 102 12.68 0.04 13.16
C ALA A 102 11.29 -0.02 12.52
N LEU A 103 11.16 0.27 11.21
CA LEU A 103 9.88 0.10 10.50
C LEU A 103 9.39 -1.35 10.50
N ARG A 104 10.28 -2.31 10.29
CA ARG A 104 9.94 -3.74 10.34
C ARG A 104 9.46 -4.15 11.73
N ALA A 105 10.09 -3.61 12.77
CA ALA A 105 9.70 -3.87 14.15
C ALA A 105 8.30 -3.32 14.48
N LEU A 106 7.95 -2.13 13.97
CA LEU A 106 6.62 -1.53 14.19
C LEU A 106 5.46 -2.38 13.64
N VAL A 107 5.71 -3.17 12.61
CA VAL A 107 4.69 -4.01 11.98
C VAL A 107 4.85 -5.50 12.33
N SER A 108 5.75 -5.84 13.25
CA SER A 108 6.05 -7.24 13.57
C SER A 108 4.83 -8.03 14.04
N ASP A 109 3.94 -7.37 14.78
CA ASP A 109 2.72 -7.96 15.34
C ASP A 109 1.50 -7.91 14.39
N TRP A 110 1.67 -7.34 13.20
CA TRP A 110 0.60 -7.33 12.22
C TRP A 110 0.34 -8.73 11.67
N PRO A 111 -0.91 -9.06 11.31
CA PRO A 111 -1.22 -10.30 10.61
C PRO A 111 -0.32 -10.49 9.38
N ALA A 112 0.03 -11.73 9.09
CA ALA A 112 0.97 -12.05 8.00
C ALA A 112 0.49 -11.53 6.64
N ALA A 113 -0.83 -11.47 6.41
CA ALA A 113 -1.44 -10.96 5.19
C ALA A 113 -1.33 -9.42 5.04
N GLU A 114 -1.25 -8.70 6.16
CA GLU A 114 -1.20 -7.23 6.23
C GLU A 114 0.24 -6.69 6.31
N ARG A 115 1.19 -7.57 6.58
CA ARG A 115 2.58 -7.19 6.84
C ARG A 115 3.40 -7.14 5.55
N PRO A 116 4.01 -5.98 5.20
CA PRO A 116 4.91 -5.89 4.07
C PRO A 116 6.09 -6.86 4.24
N ARG A 117 6.32 -7.70 3.23
CA ARG A 117 7.43 -8.67 3.19
C ARG A 117 8.71 -8.06 2.67
N ARG A 118 8.60 -7.03 1.86
CA ARG A 118 9.74 -6.33 1.28
C ARG A 118 9.58 -4.83 1.52
N TRP A 119 10.69 -4.18 1.83
CA TRP A 119 10.79 -2.75 2.06
C TRP A 119 11.82 -2.18 1.10
N VAL A 120 11.46 -1.12 0.40
CA VAL A 120 12.31 -0.50 -0.61
C VAL A 120 12.40 1.00 -0.34
N SER A 121 13.61 1.50 -0.15
CA SER A 121 13.84 2.94 -0.07
C SER A 121 13.72 3.55 -1.47
N CYS A 122 12.83 4.52 -1.61
CA CYS A 122 12.54 5.21 -2.85
C CYS A 122 12.58 6.73 -2.62
N PRO A 123 13.72 7.40 -2.84
CA PRO A 123 13.86 8.83 -2.61
C PRO A 123 12.89 9.69 -3.42
N ASP A 124 12.53 9.22 -4.62
CA ASP A 124 11.64 9.92 -5.55
C ASP A 124 10.15 9.59 -5.32
N LEU A 125 9.83 8.85 -4.25
CA LEU A 125 8.46 8.47 -3.93
C LEU A 125 7.63 9.72 -3.61
N GLU A 126 6.69 10.05 -4.48
CA GLU A 126 5.80 11.20 -4.30
C GLU A 126 4.40 10.93 -4.86
N PRO A 127 3.37 11.52 -4.27
CA PRO A 127 2.04 11.52 -4.86
C PRO A 127 2.02 12.40 -6.11
N SER A 128 0.98 12.25 -6.92
CA SER A 128 0.71 13.14 -8.04
C SER A 128 0.48 14.59 -7.56
N ARG A 129 0.51 15.55 -8.49
CA ARG A 129 0.20 16.97 -8.18
C ARG A 129 -1.18 17.16 -7.54
N ALA A 130 -2.10 16.22 -7.73
CA ALA A 130 -3.41 16.20 -7.10
C ALA A 130 -3.43 15.54 -5.71
N GLY A 131 -2.27 15.20 -5.15
CA GLY A 131 -2.13 14.54 -3.85
C GLY A 131 -2.52 13.06 -3.84
N LYS A 132 -2.74 12.44 -5.01
CA LYS A 132 -3.14 11.04 -5.12
C LYS A 132 -1.96 10.17 -5.53
N TRP A 133 -1.90 8.96 -4.96
CA TRP A 133 -0.93 7.96 -5.37
C TRP A 133 -1.28 7.35 -6.72
N ASP A 134 -0.35 7.39 -7.66
CA ASP A 134 -0.40 6.60 -8.90
C ASP A 134 0.23 5.23 -8.62
N ARG A 135 -0.56 4.32 -8.04
CA ARG A 135 -0.10 2.98 -7.64
C ARG A 135 0.39 2.16 -8.82
N GLN A 136 -0.22 2.33 -10.01
CA GLN A 136 0.17 1.62 -11.21
C GLN A 136 1.56 2.04 -11.69
N ARG A 137 1.87 3.34 -11.68
CA ARG A 137 3.22 3.87 -11.98
C ARG A 137 4.27 3.26 -11.06
N TRP A 138 4.00 3.27 -9.75
CA TRP A 138 4.95 2.76 -8.76
C TRP A 138 5.09 1.24 -8.79
N GLN A 139 4.05 0.52 -9.14
CA GLN A 139 4.11 -0.92 -9.35
C GLN A 139 4.98 -1.26 -10.57
N THR A 140 4.82 -0.54 -11.68
CA THR A 140 5.68 -0.69 -12.87
C THR A 140 7.14 -0.39 -12.54
N TRP A 141 7.40 0.69 -11.81
CA TRP A 141 8.74 1.05 -11.36
C TRP A 141 9.35 -0.06 -10.49
N LEU A 142 8.61 -0.59 -9.54
CA LEU A 142 9.07 -1.65 -8.65
C LEU A 142 9.44 -2.93 -9.42
N VAL A 143 8.66 -3.29 -10.42
CA VAL A 143 8.93 -4.45 -11.29
C VAL A 143 10.20 -4.23 -12.11
N SER A 144 10.42 -3.03 -12.67
CA SER A 144 11.64 -2.73 -13.43
C SER A 144 12.91 -2.85 -12.58
N GLN A 145 12.85 -2.40 -11.31
CA GLN A 145 13.98 -2.54 -10.37
C GLN A 145 14.33 -4.00 -10.06
N GLN A 146 13.37 -4.93 -10.16
CA GLN A 146 13.65 -6.35 -9.97
C GLN A 146 14.41 -6.96 -11.16
N SER A 147 14.08 -6.54 -12.36
CA SER A 147 14.73 -7.01 -13.59
C SER A 147 16.20 -6.59 -13.65
N ASP A 148 16.50 -5.37 -13.24
CA ASP A 148 17.87 -4.84 -13.23
C ASP A 148 18.77 -5.55 -12.20
N GLN A 149 18.20 -5.96 -11.05
CA GLN A 149 18.96 -6.71 -10.03
C GLN A 149 19.23 -8.16 -10.43
N GLN A 150 18.41 -8.78 -11.25
CA GLN A 150 18.65 -10.13 -11.78
C GLN A 150 19.69 -10.15 -12.90
N GLN A 151 19.74 -9.11 -13.74
CA GLN A 151 20.77 -9.01 -14.80
C GLN A 151 22.17 -8.72 -14.28
N GLY A 152 22.31 -8.01 -13.15
CA GLY A 152 23.62 -7.74 -12.54
C GLY A 152 24.25 -8.92 -11.82
N GLN A 153 23.53 -10.03 -11.65
CA GLN A 153 24.04 -11.24 -10.98
C GLN A 153 24.52 -12.31 -11.95
N ASP A 154 24.16 -12.21 -13.24
CA ASP A 154 24.62 -13.13 -14.29
C ASP A 154 25.93 -12.69 -14.98
N ASP A 155 26.38 -11.46 -14.78
CA ASP A 155 27.63 -10.96 -15.40
C ASP A 155 28.91 -11.20 -14.56
N ASP A 156 28.79 -11.76 -13.35
CA ASP A 156 29.96 -12.04 -12.46
C ASP A 156 30.39 -13.53 -12.46
N VAL A 157 29.98 -14.31 -13.47
CA VAL A 157 30.44 -15.70 -13.66
C VAL A 157 31.09 -15.84 -15.02
N VAL A 158 32.32 -15.35 -15.15
CA VAL A 158 33.29 -15.79 -16.17
C VAL A 158 34.67 -15.92 -15.51
#